data_2a7af5d7950f8ed6e72d2f64cbd67a98
#
_entry.id   2a7af5d7950f8ed6e72d2f64cbd67a98
#
_cell.length_a   1.000
_cell.length_b   1.000
_cell.length_c   1.000
_cell.angle_alpha   90.00
_cell.angle_beta   90.00
_cell.angle_gamma   90.00
#
_symmetry.space_group_name_H-M   'P 1'
#
loop_
_entity.id
_entity.type
_entity.pdbx_description
1 polymer ?
#
loop_
_entity_poly.entity_id
_entity_poly.type
_entity_poly.pdbx_seq_one_letter_code
_entity_poly.pdbx_strand_id
1 'polypeptide(L)'
;MAVAKSLGASPVILIGTRENRLKIGQKLGADIILNAKEVDVELEVKAITGKGADYIIDCAGSEETVNQAIHMANRGGKVCLAAFPKEPVNFDIGHLAVNNIYLYGIRGEGKSATHRAMAFMAERRFDPSLVHTHTFDMNDLPEAIRYAKERVDDAIKVVVTNSY
;
A
#
# COMPACT_ATOMS: atom_id res chain seq x y z
N MET A 1 -5.06 2.32 1.01
CA MET A 1 -5.13 3.77 1.33
C MET A 1 -6.51 4.33 0.96
N ALA A 2 -6.92 4.47 -0.31
CA ALA A 2 -8.24 5.00 -0.69
C ALA A 2 -9.43 4.33 0.04
N VAL A 3 -9.40 3.00 0.15
CA VAL A 3 -10.42 2.25 0.90
C VAL A 3 -10.38 2.57 2.39
N ALA A 4 -9.21 2.68 3.00
CA ALA A 4 -9.08 3.06 4.41
C ALA A 4 -9.70 4.44 4.68
N LYS A 5 -9.40 5.41 3.81
CA LYS A 5 -10.00 6.74 3.87
C LYS A 5 -11.52 6.71 3.72
N SER A 6 -12.03 5.91 2.76
CA SER A 6 -13.48 5.74 2.54
C SER A 6 -14.19 5.08 3.73
N LEU A 7 -13.46 4.34 4.55
CA LEU A 7 -13.97 3.71 5.79
C LEU A 7 -13.78 4.59 7.04
N GLY A 8 -13.29 5.82 6.88
CA GLY A 8 -13.18 6.78 7.97
C GLY A 8 -11.86 6.76 8.72
N ALA A 9 -10.82 6.08 8.22
CA ALA A 9 -9.50 6.15 8.84
C ALA A 9 -8.92 7.58 8.78
N SER A 10 -8.33 8.07 9.88
CA SER A 10 -7.75 9.42 9.98
C SER A 10 -6.72 9.48 11.12
N PRO A 11 -5.51 9.99 10.90
CA PRO A 11 -4.98 10.27 9.55
C PRO A 11 -4.65 9.00 8.77
N VAL A 12 -4.66 9.08 7.44
CA VAL A 12 -4.13 8.05 6.54
C VAL A 12 -2.77 8.49 6.05
N ILE A 13 -1.73 7.78 6.47
CA ILE A 13 -0.33 8.05 6.13
C ILE A 13 0.09 7.07 5.03
N LEU A 14 0.60 7.58 3.92
CA LEU A 14 1.18 6.78 2.85
C LEU A 14 2.70 6.90 2.87
N ILE A 15 3.37 5.76 3.02
CA ILE A 15 4.82 5.66 2.98
C ILE A 15 5.25 5.01 1.66
N GLY A 16 6.28 5.56 1.03
CA GLY A 16 6.82 5.02 -0.20
C GLY A 16 8.17 5.61 -0.55
N THR A 17 8.79 5.13 -1.62
CA THR A 17 10.11 5.57 -2.08
C THR A 17 10.08 6.27 -3.43
N ARG A 18 8.88 6.45 -4.03
CA ARG A 18 8.70 7.02 -5.36
C ARG A 18 7.74 8.19 -5.31
N GLU A 19 8.26 9.36 -5.59
CA GLU A 19 7.56 10.65 -5.53
C GLU A 19 6.26 10.66 -6.33
N ASN A 20 6.28 10.14 -7.56
CA ASN A 20 5.09 10.07 -8.40
C ASN A 20 3.97 9.25 -7.76
N ARG A 21 4.29 8.08 -7.16
CA ARG A 21 3.29 7.25 -6.47
C ARG A 21 2.77 7.90 -5.21
N LEU A 22 3.62 8.62 -4.49
CA LEU A 22 3.21 9.38 -3.31
C LEU A 22 2.22 10.48 -3.67
N LYS A 23 2.50 11.24 -4.75
CA LYS A 23 1.58 12.27 -5.27
C LYS A 23 0.23 11.71 -5.71
N ILE A 24 0.22 10.56 -6.40
CA ILE A 24 -1.03 9.87 -6.76
C ILE A 24 -1.75 9.40 -5.50
N GLY A 25 -1.03 8.88 -4.52
CA GLY A 25 -1.58 8.50 -3.24
C GLY A 25 -2.26 9.65 -2.50
N GLN A 26 -1.66 10.83 -2.54
CA GLN A 26 -2.24 12.03 -1.96
C GLN A 26 -3.56 12.40 -2.65
N LYS A 27 -3.61 12.37 -3.99
CA LYS A 27 -4.85 12.57 -4.76
C LYS A 27 -5.92 11.52 -4.44
N LEU A 28 -5.53 10.31 -4.07
CA LEU A 28 -6.41 9.22 -3.66
C LEU A 28 -6.83 9.28 -2.18
N GLY A 29 -6.46 10.34 -1.46
CA GLY A 29 -6.93 10.61 -0.11
C GLY A 29 -5.95 10.26 1.01
N ALA A 30 -4.65 10.10 0.75
CA ALA A 30 -3.68 10.12 1.84
C ALA A 30 -3.61 11.53 2.43
N ASP A 31 -3.76 11.62 3.76
CA ASP A 31 -3.65 12.89 4.47
C ASP A 31 -2.19 13.36 4.56
N ILE A 32 -1.28 12.39 4.67
CA ILE A 32 0.15 12.63 4.79
C ILE A 32 0.89 11.64 3.89
N ILE A 33 1.92 12.12 3.22
CA ILE A 33 2.84 11.29 2.42
C ILE A 33 4.24 11.39 3.01
N LEU A 34 4.94 10.26 3.14
CA LEU A 34 6.31 10.18 3.63
C LEU A 34 7.18 9.47 2.61
N ASN A 35 8.26 10.12 2.19
CA ASN A 35 9.26 9.50 1.35
C ASN A 35 10.34 8.83 2.23
N ALA A 36 10.31 7.49 2.28
CA ALA A 36 11.24 6.71 3.12
C ALA A 36 12.73 6.86 2.73
N LYS A 37 13.04 7.53 1.61
CA LYS A 37 14.43 7.89 1.26
C LYS A 37 14.89 9.20 1.90
N GLU A 38 13.97 9.99 2.41
CA GLU A 38 14.22 11.35 2.87
C GLU A 38 14.05 11.50 4.38
N VAL A 39 13.23 10.62 4.98
CA VAL A 39 12.90 10.71 6.41
C VAL A 39 12.96 9.35 7.10
N ASP A 40 13.18 9.37 8.40
CA ASP A 40 12.97 8.21 9.26
C ASP A 40 11.46 8.02 9.48
N VAL A 41 10.90 7.03 8.81
CA VAL A 41 9.44 6.80 8.81
C VAL A 41 8.90 6.40 10.18
N GLU A 42 9.70 5.73 11.01
CA GLU A 42 9.27 5.31 12.35
C GLU A 42 9.14 6.53 13.28
N LEU A 43 10.11 7.43 13.21
CA LEU A 43 10.07 8.68 13.98
C LEU A 43 8.93 9.58 13.52
N GLU A 44 8.77 9.75 12.20
CA GLU A 44 7.71 10.58 11.64
C GLU A 44 6.31 10.08 11.99
N VAL A 45 6.05 8.78 11.82
CA VAL A 45 4.74 8.21 12.18
C VAL A 45 4.44 8.39 13.66
N LYS A 46 5.42 8.21 14.55
CA LYS A 46 5.25 8.44 15.98
C LYS A 46 5.02 9.91 16.29
N ALA A 47 5.72 10.82 15.62
CA ALA A 47 5.53 12.26 15.79
C ALA A 47 4.11 12.70 15.35
N ILE A 48 3.63 12.20 14.22
CA ILE A 48 2.31 12.52 13.68
C ILE A 48 1.19 11.97 14.56
N THR A 49 1.33 10.73 15.03
CA THR A 49 0.26 10.01 15.75
C THR A 49 0.35 10.15 17.28
N GLY A 50 1.49 10.58 17.79
CA GLY A 50 1.80 10.67 19.23
C GLY A 50 2.09 9.33 19.91
N LYS A 51 1.70 8.21 19.31
CA LYS A 51 1.76 6.89 19.96
C LYS A 51 2.08 5.72 19.02
N GLY A 52 2.12 5.95 17.72
CA GLY A 52 2.17 4.95 16.67
C GLY A 52 0.82 4.74 15.97
N ALA A 53 0.81 3.98 14.88
CA ALA A 53 -0.38 3.74 14.09
C ALA A 53 -1.21 2.59 14.67
N ASP A 54 -2.54 2.75 14.71
CA ASP A 54 -3.44 1.69 15.17
C ASP A 54 -3.58 0.55 14.13
N TYR A 55 -3.36 0.88 12.86
CA TYR A 55 -3.47 -0.08 11.74
C TYR A 55 -2.42 0.18 10.68
N ILE A 56 -1.66 -0.84 10.33
CA ILE A 56 -0.62 -0.74 9.30
C ILE A 56 -0.82 -1.85 8.26
N ILE A 57 -0.62 -1.51 7.00
CA ILE A 57 -0.65 -2.48 5.90
C ILE A 57 0.70 -2.42 5.18
N ASP A 58 1.51 -3.47 5.32
CA ASP A 58 2.74 -3.62 4.56
C ASP A 58 2.44 -4.23 3.18
N CYS A 59 2.84 -3.50 2.13
CA CYS A 59 2.70 -3.89 0.74
C CYS A 59 4.05 -4.10 0.04
N ALA A 60 5.16 -4.06 0.78
CA ALA A 60 6.50 -4.22 0.24
C ALA A 60 7.10 -5.60 0.55
N GLY A 61 6.91 -6.12 1.77
CA GLY A 61 7.28 -7.46 2.16
C GLY A 61 8.79 -7.70 2.32
N SER A 62 9.58 -6.65 2.48
CA SER A 62 10.99 -6.80 2.83
C SER A 62 11.17 -6.92 4.34
N GLU A 63 12.29 -7.50 4.78
CA GLU A 63 12.64 -7.57 6.19
C GLU A 63 12.60 -6.19 6.86
N GLU A 64 13.15 -5.18 6.17
CA GLU A 64 13.13 -3.80 6.62
C GLU A 64 11.70 -3.26 6.83
N THR A 65 10.83 -3.39 5.82
CA THR A 65 9.48 -2.82 5.90
C THR A 65 8.58 -3.57 6.89
N VAL A 66 8.78 -4.86 7.07
CA VAL A 66 8.07 -5.65 8.09
C VAL A 66 8.45 -5.18 9.50
N ASN A 67 9.76 -4.97 9.77
CA ASN A 67 10.22 -4.46 11.08
C ASN A 67 9.76 -3.02 11.30
N GLN A 68 9.89 -2.15 10.32
CA GLN A 68 9.35 -0.79 10.39
C GLN A 68 7.85 -0.79 10.72
N ALA A 69 7.06 -1.65 10.06
CA ALA A 69 5.63 -1.76 10.35
C ALA A 69 5.35 -2.18 11.80
N ILE A 70 6.13 -3.13 12.33
CA ILE A 70 6.01 -3.56 13.73
C ILE A 70 6.38 -2.41 14.69
N HIS A 71 7.46 -1.69 14.41
CA HIS A 71 7.95 -0.61 15.28
C HIS A 71 7.10 0.66 15.21
N MET A 72 6.45 0.92 14.07
CA MET A 72 5.49 2.03 13.91
C MET A 72 4.13 1.76 14.56
N ALA A 73 3.82 0.49 14.87
CA ALA A 73 2.52 0.15 15.43
C ALA A 73 2.35 0.65 16.87
N ASN A 74 1.16 1.18 17.16
CA ASN A 74 0.76 1.49 18.51
C ASN A 74 0.63 0.20 19.34
N ARG A 75 0.69 0.32 20.66
CA ARG A 75 0.40 -0.80 21.57
C ARG A 75 -1.03 -1.33 21.32
N GLY A 76 -1.14 -2.63 21.10
CA GLY A 76 -2.40 -3.28 20.68
C GLY A 76 -2.76 -3.03 19.20
N GLY A 77 -1.87 -2.41 18.43
CA GLY A 77 -2.08 -2.14 17.01
C GLY A 77 -2.08 -3.41 16.15
N LYS A 78 -2.48 -3.25 14.90
CA LYS A 78 -2.59 -4.35 13.93
C LYS A 78 -1.71 -4.10 12.72
N VAL A 79 -0.88 -5.08 12.38
CA VAL A 79 -0.03 -5.07 11.19
C VAL A 79 -0.50 -6.16 10.24
N CYS A 80 -0.93 -5.76 9.06
CA CYS A 80 -1.36 -6.62 7.96
C CYS A 80 -0.25 -6.76 6.94
N LEU A 81 0.24 -7.97 6.70
CA LEU A 81 1.17 -8.28 5.64
C LEU A 81 0.40 -8.62 4.37
N ALA A 82 0.40 -7.71 3.39
CA ALA A 82 -0.26 -7.88 2.11
C ALA A 82 0.71 -8.26 0.98
N ALA A 83 2.01 -8.15 1.21
CA ALA A 83 3.05 -8.58 0.30
C ALA A 83 3.55 -10.00 0.63
N PHE A 84 4.14 -10.64 -0.38
CA PHE A 84 4.76 -11.97 -0.24
C PHE A 84 6.27 -11.81 -0.32
N PRO A 85 7.02 -11.95 0.78
CA PRO A 85 8.46 -12.03 0.74
C PRO A 85 8.87 -13.29 -0.06
N LYS A 86 9.93 -13.17 -0.84
CA LYS A 86 10.47 -14.31 -1.60
C LYS A 86 11.22 -15.30 -0.73
N GLU A 87 11.86 -14.77 0.32
CA GLU A 87 12.65 -15.51 1.29
C GLU A 87 12.09 -15.27 2.69
N PRO A 88 12.33 -16.15 3.65
CA PRO A 88 12.03 -15.91 5.06
C PRO A 88 12.65 -14.59 5.54
N VAL A 89 11.88 -13.83 6.33
CA VAL A 89 12.33 -12.56 6.91
C VAL A 89 12.44 -12.69 8.42
N ASN A 90 13.47 -12.08 9.01
CA ASN A 90 13.59 -11.95 10.44
C ASN A 90 12.83 -10.73 10.91
N PHE A 91 12.14 -10.83 12.03
CA PHE A 91 11.44 -9.67 12.60
C PHE A 91 11.52 -9.66 14.13
N ASP A 92 11.35 -8.49 14.71
CA ASP A 92 11.43 -8.26 16.15
C ASP A 92 10.19 -8.79 16.87
N ILE A 93 10.22 -10.11 17.17
CA ILE A 93 9.14 -10.77 17.92
C ILE A 93 9.06 -10.27 19.37
N GLY A 94 10.17 -9.78 19.92
CA GLY A 94 10.21 -9.22 21.28
C GLY A 94 9.38 -7.96 21.36
N HIS A 95 9.60 -7.02 20.44
CA HIS A 95 8.82 -5.77 20.34
C HIS A 95 7.35 -6.06 20.10
N LEU A 96 7.03 -6.99 19.18
CA LEU A 96 5.66 -7.41 18.88
C LEU A 96 4.95 -7.92 20.15
N ALA A 97 5.59 -8.82 20.91
CA ALA A 97 4.99 -9.42 22.09
C ALA A 97 4.79 -8.42 23.25
N VAL A 98 5.81 -7.60 23.56
CA VAL A 98 5.75 -6.61 24.63
C VAL A 98 4.66 -5.55 24.39
N ASN A 99 4.43 -5.20 23.14
CA ASN A 99 3.44 -4.19 22.76
C ASN A 99 2.07 -4.77 22.38
N ASN A 100 1.86 -6.10 22.50
CA ASN A 100 0.61 -6.77 22.14
C ASN A 100 0.16 -6.48 20.70
N ILE A 101 1.11 -6.44 19.74
CA ILE A 101 0.83 -6.14 18.34
C ILE A 101 0.26 -7.40 17.66
N TYR A 102 -0.82 -7.23 16.91
CA TYR A 102 -1.40 -8.29 16.09
C TYR A 102 -0.77 -8.29 14.71
N LEU A 103 0.00 -9.33 14.38
CA LEU A 103 0.58 -9.53 13.06
C LEU A 103 -0.20 -10.61 12.32
N TYR A 104 -0.67 -10.32 11.09
CA TYR A 104 -1.39 -11.29 10.28
C TYR A 104 -1.14 -11.07 8.79
N GLY A 105 -1.21 -12.15 8.03
CA GLY A 105 -1.08 -12.10 6.57
C GLY A 105 -2.44 -12.24 5.88
N ILE A 106 -2.54 -11.70 4.67
CA ILE A 106 -3.67 -11.89 3.77
C ILE A 106 -3.16 -12.45 2.44
N ARG A 107 -3.98 -13.30 1.83
CA ARG A 107 -3.71 -13.80 0.48
C ARG A 107 -4.98 -13.84 -0.34
N GLY A 108 -4.87 -13.31 -1.56
CA GLY A 108 -5.97 -13.29 -2.50
C GLY A 108 -7.04 -12.27 -2.13
N GLU A 109 -7.91 -12.05 -3.06
CA GLU A 109 -8.90 -10.97 -2.96
C GLU A 109 -10.19 -11.47 -2.29
N GLY A 110 -10.50 -12.75 -2.48
CA GLY A 110 -11.79 -13.31 -2.07
C GLY A 110 -12.97 -12.66 -2.82
N LYS A 111 -14.07 -13.38 -2.94
CA LYS A 111 -15.26 -12.86 -3.66
C LYS A 111 -15.79 -11.56 -3.07
N SER A 112 -15.82 -11.45 -1.74
CA SER A 112 -16.36 -10.27 -1.06
C SER A 112 -15.50 -9.02 -1.20
N ALA A 113 -14.16 -9.14 -1.33
CA ALA A 113 -13.27 -7.99 -1.47
C ALA A 113 -13.45 -7.32 -2.83
N THR A 114 -13.54 -8.10 -3.91
CA THR A 114 -13.78 -7.58 -5.26
C THR A 114 -15.13 -6.85 -5.34
N HIS A 115 -16.20 -7.45 -4.82
CA HIS A 115 -17.51 -6.81 -4.81
C HIS A 115 -17.53 -5.49 -4.02
N ARG A 116 -16.87 -5.45 -2.86
CA ARG A 116 -16.75 -4.20 -2.08
C ARG A 116 -15.94 -3.14 -2.81
N ALA A 117 -14.84 -3.52 -3.46
CA ALA A 117 -14.04 -2.58 -4.24
C ALA A 117 -14.85 -1.99 -5.40
N MET A 118 -15.60 -2.83 -6.12
CA MET A 118 -16.50 -2.37 -7.19
C MET A 118 -17.61 -1.45 -6.67
N ALA A 119 -18.20 -1.74 -5.50
CA ALA A 119 -19.18 -0.86 -4.89
C ALA A 119 -18.60 0.52 -4.56
N PHE A 120 -17.40 0.59 -3.95
CA PHE A 120 -16.72 1.86 -3.67
C PHE A 120 -16.43 2.65 -4.95
N MET A 121 -16.05 1.98 -6.04
CA MET A 121 -15.84 2.61 -7.34
C MET A 121 -17.15 3.15 -7.92
N ALA A 122 -18.24 2.36 -7.87
CA ALA A 122 -19.56 2.75 -8.36
C ALA A 122 -20.11 3.96 -7.57
N GLU A 123 -19.89 3.99 -6.26
CA GLU A 123 -20.26 5.10 -5.37
C GLU A 123 -19.31 6.30 -5.49
N ARG A 124 -18.32 6.26 -6.38
CA ARG A 124 -17.29 7.30 -6.58
C ARG A 124 -16.59 7.74 -5.30
N ARG A 125 -16.35 6.82 -4.37
CA ARG A 125 -15.65 7.13 -3.12
C ARG A 125 -14.16 7.44 -3.33
N PHE A 126 -13.62 7.03 -4.45
CA PHE A 126 -12.29 7.43 -4.94
C PHE A 126 -12.25 7.27 -6.46
N ASP A 127 -11.31 7.94 -7.10
CA ASP A 127 -11.10 7.84 -8.54
C ASP A 127 -10.06 6.77 -8.89
N PRO A 128 -10.48 5.58 -9.37
CA PRO A 128 -9.55 4.51 -9.74
C PRO A 128 -8.73 4.84 -11.00
N SER A 129 -9.14 5.81 -11.81
CA SER A 129 -8.44 6.22 -13.03
C SER A 129 -7.04 6.76 -12.73
N LEU A 130 -6.83 7.31 -11.53
CA LEU A 130 -5.54 7.85 -11.09
C LEU A 130 -4.41 6.80 -11.03
N VAL A 131 -4.74 5.52 -10.90
CA VAL A 131 -3.75 4.43 -10.91
C VAL A 131 -3.60 3.77 -12.27
N HIS A 132 -4.54 3.98 -13.19
CA HIS A 132 -4.48 3.49 -14.55
C HIS A 132 -3.61 4.42 -15.39
N THR A 133 -2.39 4.01 -15.68
CA THR A 133 -1.39 4.88 -16.32
C THR A 133 -1.20 4.59 -17.79
N HIS A 134 -1.36 3.33 -18.21
CA HIS A 134 -1.06 2.92 -19.58
C HIS A 134 -2.09 1.92 -20.10
N THR A 135 -2.41 2.03 -21.39
CA THR A 135 -3.24 1.06 -22.11
C THR A 135 -2.51 0.62 -23.37
N PHE A 136 -2.50 -0.67 -23.62
CA PHE A 136 -1.93 -1.28 -24.82
C PHE A 136 -2.98 -2.13 -25.53
N ASP A 137 -2.81 -2.31 -26.84
CA ASP A 137 -3.55 -3.33 -27.57
C ASP A 137 -2.98 -4.73 -27.28
N MET A 138 -3.79 -5.78 -27.48
CA MET A 138 -3.35 -7.16 -27.28
C MET A 138 -2.16 -7.51 -28.19
N ASN A 139 -2.05 -6.92 -29.37
CA ASN A 139 -0.93 -7.12 -30.28
C ASN A 139 0.40 -6.60 -29.71
N ASP A 140 0.34 -5.65 -28.78
CA ASP A 140 1.50 -5.05 -28.11
C ASP A 140 1.75 -5.65 -26.72
N LEU A 141 1.22 -6.84 -26.44
CA LEU A 141 1.35 -7.52 -25.14
C LEU A 141 2.79 -7.60 -24.61
N PRO A 142 3.82 -7.91 -25.42
CA PRO A 142 5.21 -7.93 -24.93
C PRO A 142 5.64 -6.57 -24.37
N GLU A 143 5.26 -5.48 -25.04
CA GLU A 143 5.58 -4.12 -24.62
C GLU A 143 4.80 -3.75 -23.33
N ALA A 144 3.52 -4.09 -23.24
CA ALA A 144 2.72 -3.92 -22.05
C ALA A 144 3.36 -4.60 -20.81
N ILE A 145 3.87 -5.83 -21.01
CA ILE A 145 4.58 -6.57 -19.95
C ILE A 145 5.88 -5.85 -19.57
N ARG A 146 6.63 -5.34 -20.55
CA ARG A 146 7.85 -4.56 -20.30
C ARG A 146 7.55 -3.33 -19.46
N TYR A 147 6.54 -2.53 -19.83
CA TYR A 147 6.10 -1.36 -19.08
C TYR A 147 5.75 -1.70 -17.64
N ALA A 148 4.96 -2.76 -17.44
CA ALA A 148 4.56 -3.19 -16.09
C ALA A 148 5.74 -3.67 -15.24
N LYS A 149 6.67 -4.44 -15.83
CA LYS A 149 7.82 -5.03 -15.14
C LYS A 149 8.91 -4.01 -14.83
N GLU A 150 9.29 -3.23 -15.85
CA GLU A 150 10.40 -2.25 -15.76
C GLU A 150 9.91 -0.88 -15.28
N ARG A 151 8.58 -0.71 -15.18
CA ARG A 151 7.94 0.54 -14.72
C ARG A 151 8.29 1.73 -15.61
N VAL A 152 8.32 1.49 -16.91
CA VAL A 152 8.61 2.52 -17.91
C VAL A 152 7.60 3.66 -17.77
N ASP A 153 8.03 4.89 -17.91
CA ASP A 153 7.21 6.09 -17.79
C ASP A 153 6.35 6.13 -16.52
N ASP A 154 6.95 5.70 -15.39
CA ASP A 154 6.27 5.63 -14.08
C ASP A 154 5.02 4.74 -14.04
N ALA A 155 4.96 3.70 -14.86
CA ALA A 155 3.83 2.79 -14.91
C ALA A 155 3.42 2.26 -13.54
N ILE A 156 2.13 2.41 -13.22
CA ILE A 156 1.49 1.90 -11.99
C ILE A 156 0.59 0.73 -12.34
N LYS A 157 -0.42 0.97 -13.16
CA LYS A 157 -1.32 -0.04 -13.67
C LYS A 157 -1.33 0.02 -15.19
N VAL A 158 -0.92 -1.07 -15.80
CA VAL A 158 -0.97 -1.27 -17.25
C VAL A 158 -2.18 -2.15 -17.57
N VAL A 159 -2.98 -1.73 -18.51
CA VAL A 159 -4.17 -2.46 -18.99
C VAL A 159 -3.94 -2.84 -20.43
N VAL A 160 -4.32 -4.07 -20.79
CA VAL A 160 -4.32 -4.54 -22.17
C VAL A 160 -5.76 -4.71 -22.61
N THR A 161 -6.11 -4.11 -23.73
CA THR A 161 -7.44 -4.18 -24.34
C THR A 161 -7.37 -4.96 -25.64
N ASN A 162 -8.49 -5.58 -26.01
CA ASN A 162 -8.66 -6.16 -27.31
C ASN A 162 -9.53 -5.21 -28.15
N SER A 163 -8.93 -4.61 -29.17
CA SER A 163 -9.68 -3.78 -30.13
C SER A 163 -10.32 -4.72 -31.14
N TYR A 164 -11.64 -4.94 -31.03
CA TYR A 164 -12.42 -5.60 -32.07
C TYR A 164 -12.75 -4.61 -33.18
#